data_f9263e130f6fc73d79111918f894840b
#
_entry.id   f9263e130f6fc73d79111918f894840b
#
_cell.length_a   1.000
_cell.length_b   1.000
_cell.length_c   1.000
_cell.angle_alpha   90.00
_cell.angle_beta   90.00
_cell.angle_gamma   90.00
#
_symmetry.space_group_name_H-M   'P 1'
#
loop_
_entity.id
_entity.type
_entity.pdbx_description
1 polymer ?
#
loop_
_entity_poly.entity_id
_entity_poly.type
_entity_poly.pdbx_seq_one_letter_code
_entity_poly.pdbx_strand_id
1 'polypeptide(L)'
;MSETFSVWFLIGAALVFWMQAGFAMVEAGFTRSKNTGNIIMKNLMDFCIGTCTFILIGFSLLLGEDLLGFIGKPGFDIFTNYANFDFSNFVFNLVFCATTATIVSGAMAERTKFLSYCVYSGVISALIYPIEAHWIWGGGWLSQLGFHDFAGSCAIHMVGGISALIGAKILGPRIGKFDTDKNGKVVKVNAIPGHNITAGALGVFILWLGWYGFNGAAATTVPQLGSIFVTTTVAPAIATVSCLIFTWVKYGKPDVGMCLNASLAGLVAITAGCDVTDVLGSIVIGAVAGLLVCFGVWFLDYKLHIDDPVGAVAVHCCNGIWGTIAVGLFATTSAPESTLTGLFYGGGFDLLIKQLTGVLSVGIWTAITITITFFIIKKIFGLRVSEREEIIGLDLEEHGCEAYPEYIKK
;
A
#
# COMPACT_ATOMS: atom_id res chain seq x y z
N MET A 1 -18.08 -19.58 -9.16
CA MET A 1 -17.12 -19.10 -10.19
C MET A 1 -16.98 -20.18 -11.25
N SER A 2 -16.85 -19.87 -12.55
CA SER A 2 -16.54 -20.88 -13.57
C SER A 2 -15.14 -21.42 -13.40
N GLU A 3 -14.81 -22.61 -13.93
CA GLU A 3 -13.45 -23.20 -13.84
C GLU A 3 -12.38 -22.21 -14.37
N THR A 4 -12.67 -21.53 -15.47
CA THR A 4 -11.75 -20.52 -16.06
C THR A 4 -11.46 -19.40 -15.09
N PHE A 5 -12.47 -18.86 -14.40
CA PHE A 5 -12.28 -17.78 -13.43
C PHE A 5 -11.62 -18.26 -12.13
N SER A 6 -11.81 -19.53 -11.76
CA SER A 6 -11.08 -20.11 -10.61
C SER A 6 -9.57 -20.20 -10.90
N VAL A 7 -9.18 -20.59 -12.13
CA VAL A 7 -7.77 -20.58 -12.56
C VAL A 7 -7.24 -19.15 -12.64
N TRP A 8 -8.01 -18.22 -13.21
CA TRP A 8 -7.64 -16.80 -13.29
C TRP A 8 -7.41 -16.18 -11.91
N PHE A 9 -8.24 -16.50 -10.93
CA PHE A 9 -8.10 -16.05 -9.55
C PHE A 9 -6.74 -16.45 -8.94
N LEU A 10 -6.29 -17.69 -9.15
CA LEU A 10 -4.98 -18.16 -8.71
C LEU A 10 -3.83 -17.51 -9.47
N ILE A 11 -3.98 -17.29 -10.78
CA ILE A 11 -3.00 -16.51 -11.57
C ILE A 11 -2.91 -15.09 -11.03
N GLY A 12 -4.04 -14.46 -10.70
CA GLY A 12 -4.09 -13.16 -10.07
C GLY A 12 -3.33 -13.12 -8.74
N ALA A 13 -3.55 -14.12 -7.89
CA ALA A 13 -2.78 -14.25 -6.64
C ALA A 13 -1.26 -14.37 -6.89
N ALA A 14 -0.84 -15.13 -7.90
CA ALA A 14 0.57 -15.25 -8.28
C ALA A 14 1.14 -13.92 -8.81
N LEU A 15 0.37 -13.16 -9.58
CA LEU A 15 0.75 -11.81 -10.03
C LEU A 15 0.92 -10.83 -8.87
N VAL A 16 0.03 -10.90 -7.87
CA VAL A 16 0.16 -10.08 -6.65
C VAL A 16 1.37 -10.50 -5.81
N PHE A 17 1.63 -11.81 -5.68
CA PHE A 17 2.89 -12.28 -5.06
C PHE A 17 4.12 -11.70 -5.77
N TRP A 18 4.12 -11.67 -7.10
CA TRP A 18 5.21 -11.09 -7.89
C TRP A 18 5.44 -9.61 -7.60
N MET A 19 4.41 -8.88 -7.13
CA MET A 19 4.55 -7.48 -6.70
C MET A 19 5.52 -7.31 -5.52
N GLN A 20 5.79 -8.34 -4.72
CA GLN A 20 6.82 -8.27 -3.65
C GLN A 20 8.20 -7.96 -4.23
N ALA A 21 8.54 -8.54 -5.40
CA ALA A 21 9.76 -8.18 -6.12
C ALA A 21 9.72 -6.72 -6.61
N GLY A 22 8.55 -6.26 -7.07
CA GLY A 22 8.34 -4.87 -7.47
C GLY A 22 8.58 -3.89 -6.34
N PHE A 23 7.99 -4.12 -5.17
CA PHE A 23 8.21 -3.29 -3.97
C PHE A 23 9.66 -3.28 -3.54
N ALA A 24 10.31 -4.45 -3.48
CA ALA A 24 11.72 -4.55 -3.15
C ALA A 24 12.60 -3.71 -4.10
N MET A 25 12.32 -3.73 -5.40
CA MET A 25 13.07 -2.96 -6.40
C MET A 25 12.79 -1.45 -6.32
N VAL A 26 11.54 -1.03 -6.07
CA VAL A 26 11.20 0.40 -5.87
C VAL A 26 11.91 0.93 -4.62
N GLU A 27 11.76 0.24 -3.49
CA GLU A 27 12.36 0.67 -2.24
C GLU A 27 13.89 0.68 -2.31
N ALA A 28 14.51 -0.37 -2.83
CA ALA A 28 15.96 -0.43 -3.01
C ALA A 28 16.46 0.68 -3.92
N GLY A 29 15.79 0.90 -5.04
CA GLY A 29 16.18 1.92 -6.01
C GLY A 29 16.09 3.36 -5.47
N PHE A 30 15.08 3.65 -4.65
CA PHE A 30 14.82 4.99 -4.10
C PHE A 30 15.53 5.27 -2.77
N THR A 31 16.28 4.32 -2.24
CA THR A 31 17.07 4.47 -1.01
C THR A 31 18.57 4.41 -1.29
N ARG A 32 19.40 4.60 -0.26
CA ARG A 32 20.86 4.58 -0.40
C ARG A 32 21.37 3.14 -0.47
N SER A 33 22.38 2.90 -1.31
CA SER A 33 22.95 1.58 -1.65
C SER A 33 23.36 0.74 -0.44
N LYS A 34 23.81 1.38 0.64
CA LYS A 34 24.26 0.75 1.89
C LYS A 34 23.13 0.09 2.72
N ASN A 35 21.89 0.16 2.23
CA ASN A 35 20.71 -0.42 2.87
C ASN A 35 19.94 -1.38 1.94
N THR A 36 20.47 -1.70 0.76
CA THR A 36 19.78 -2.49 -0.26
C THR A 36 19.51 -3.92 0.20
N GLY A 37 20.50 -4.58 0.82
CA GLY A 37 20.34 -5.92 1.38
C GLY A 37 19.31 -5.97 2.49
N ASN A 38 19.32 -4.97 3.38
CA ASN A 38 18.31 -4.82 4.44
C ASN A 38 16.90 -4.66 3.87
N ILE A 39 16.74 -3.86 2.80
CA ILE A 39 15.45 -3.65 2.14
C ILE A 39 14.94 -4.93 1.49
N ILE A 40 15.79 -5.65 0.76
CA ILE A 40 15.41 -6.94 0.17
C ILE A 40 15.00 -7.94 1.25
N MET A 41 15.75 -8.01 2.35
CA MET A 41 15.44 -8.90 3.47
C MET A 41 14.12 -8.53 4.15
N LYS A 42 13.82 -7.24 4.31
CA LYS A 42 12.54 -6.78 4.86
C LYS A 42 11.37 -7.20 3.99
N ASN A 43 11.44 -6.95 2.68
CA ASN A 43 10.36 -7.32 1.75
C ASN A 43 10.14 -8.84 1.69
N LEU A 44 11.21 -9.65 1.77
CA LEU A 44 11.08 -11.11 1.87
C LEU A 44 10.40 -11.51 3.18
N MET A 45 10.78 -10.88 4.30
CA MET A 45 10.21 -11.20 5.61
C MET A 45 8.77 -10.76 5.77
N ASP A 46 8.31 -9.69 5.11
CA ASP A 46 6.89 -9.32 5.10
C ASP A 46 6.04 -10.46 4.59
N PHE A 47 6.44 -11.04 3.49
CA PHE A 47 5.70 -12.19 2.94
C PHE A 47 5.81 -13.42 3.84
N CYS A 48 7.00 -13.76 4.31
CA CYS A 48 7.23 -14.96 5.13
C CYS A 48 6.56 -14.87 6.51
N ILE A 49 6.76 -13.75 7.23
CA ILE A 49 6.16 -13.53 8.55
C ILE A 49 4.65 -13.34 8.40
N GLY A 50 4.22 -12.58 7.38
CA GLY A 50 2.82 -12.41 7.03
C GLY A 50 2.16 -13.76 6.80
N THR A 51 2.77 -14.66 6.04
CA THR A 51 2.26 -16.02 5.83
C THR A 51 2.11 -16.78 7.15
N CYS A 52 3.14 -16.78 8.00
CA CYS A 52 3.11 -17.49 9.27
C CYS A 52 2.01 -16.98 10.21
N THR A 53 1.85 -15.66 10.32
CA THR A 53 0.85 -15.07 11.22
C THR A 53 -0.55 -15.12 10.64
N PHE A 54 -0.68 -14.96 9.33
CA PHE A 54 -1.97 -15.02 8.65
C PHE A 54 -2.57 -16.43 8.64
N ILE A 55 -1.75 -17.49 8.44
CA ILE A 55 -2.21 -18.87 8.52
C ILE A 55 -2.65 -19.25 9.94
N LEU A 56 -2.00 -18.69 10.97
CA LEU A 56 -2.31 -19.01 12.36
C LEU A 56 -3.58 -18.31 12.86
N ILE A 57 -3.81 -17.07 12.48
CA ILE A 57 -4.92 -16.29 13.02
C ILE A 57 -5.54 -15.33 12.00
N GLY A 58 -4.75 -14.65 11.15
CA GLY A 58 -5.23 -13.58 10.29
C GLY A 58 -6.35 -14.01 9.35
N PHE A 59 -6.21 -15.16 8.70
CA PHE A 59 -7.21 -15.64 7.75
C PHE A 59 -8.59 -15.88 8.38
N SER A 60 -8.64 -16.49 9.55
CA SER A 60 -9.90 -16.72 10.25
C SER A 60 -10.53 -15.42 10.76
N LEU A 61 -9.73 -14.45 11.20
CA LEU A 61 -10.24 -13.13 11.57
C LEU A 61 -10.81 -12.36 10.38
N LEU A 62 -10.27 -12.60 9.17
CA LEU A 62 -10.76 -11.97 7.94
C LEU A 62 -12.01 -12.65 7.39
N LEU A 63 -11.98 -13.97 7.15
CA LEU A 63 -12.98 -14.72 6.40
C LEU A 63 -13.71 -15.79 7.22
N GLY A 64 -13.48 -15.87 8.53
CA GLY A 64 -14.28 -16.72 9.43
C GLY A 64 -15.74 -16.25 9.52
N GLU A 65 -16.60 -17.08 10.09
CA GLU A 65 -18.00 -16.73 10.40
C GLU A 65 -18.07 -15.38 11.12
N ASP A 66 -18.93 -14.48 10.63
CA ASP A 66 -19.03 -13.12 11.19
C ASP A 66 -19.44 -13.11 12.66
N LEU A 67 -18.69 -12.44 13.50
CA LEU A 67 -19.01 -12.17 14.89
C LEU A 67 -19.36 -10.68 15.07
N LEU A 68 -20.67 -10.40 15.16
CA LEU A 68 -21.23 -9.08 15.46
C LEU A 68 -20.85 -7.98 14.44
N GLY A 69 -20.54 -8.35 13.22
CA GLY A 69 -20.13 -7.44 12.18
C GLY A 69 -18.68 -6.93 12.34
N PHE A 70 -17.92 -7.43 13.32
CA PHE A 70 -16.65 -6.82 13.72
C PHE A 70 -15.42 -7.67 13.40
N ILE A 71 -15.47 -8.98 13.58
CA ILE A 71 -14.36 -9.91 13.28
C ILE A 71 -14.91 -11.23 12.78
N GLY A 72 -14.12 -11.94 11.98
CA GLY A 72 -14.36 -13.35 11.71
C GLY A 72 -14.05 -14.20 12.96
N LYS A 73 -14.81 -15.25 13.15
CA LYS A 73 -14.62 -16.22 14.23
C LYS A 73 -13.25 -16.87 14.13
N PRO A 74 -12.40 -16.73 15.16
CA PRO A 74 -11.10 -17.41 15.17
C PRO A 74 -11.25 -18.92 14.98
N GLY A 75 -10.46 -19.51 14.09
CA GLY A 75 -10.52 -20.92 13.77
C GLY A 75 -9.21 -21.41 13.15
N PHE A 76 -9.07 -22.72 13.08
CA PHE A 76 -7.90 -23.39 12.53
C PHE A 76 -8.31 -24.33 11.39
N ASP A 77 -9.29 -23.94 10.57
CA ASP A 77 -9.91 -24.79 9.54
C ASP A 77 -8.91 -25.30 8.51
N ILE A 78 -7.89 -24.51 8.20
CA ILE A 78 -6.78 -24.98 7.34
C ILE A 78 -6.08 -26.22 7.88
N PHE A 79 -6.09 -26.44 9.19
CA PHE A 79 -5.48 -27.61 9.82
C PHE A 79 -6.51 -28.70 10.18
N THR A 80 -7.73 -28.31 10.51
CA THR A 80 -8.76 -29.22 11.05
C THR A 80 -9.77 -29.67 10.02
N ASN A 81 -9.96 -28.93 8.92
CA ASN A 81 -10.89 -29.22 7.83
C ASN A 81 -10.23 -29.11 6.45
N TYR A 82 -9.01 -29.62 6.33
CA TYR A 82 -8.16 -29.45 5.15
C TYR A 82 -8.83 -29.84 3.83
N ALA A 83 -9.62 -30.92 3.84
CA ALA A 83 -10.28 -31.43 2.63
C ALA A 83 -11.33 -30.46 2.03
N ASN A 84 -11.91 -29.57 2.84
CA ASN A 84 -12.95 -28.63 2.43
C ASN A 84 -12.48 -27.16 2.57
N PHE A 85 -11.19 -26.94 2.82
CA PHE A 85 -10.64 -25.61 3.01
C PHE A 85 -10.55 -24.87 1.66
N ASP A 86 -10.90 -23.59 1.65
CA ASP A 86 -10.80 -22.73 0.44
C ASP A 86 -9.38 -22.18 0.29
N PHE A 87 -8.51 -22.98 -0.31
CA PHE A 87 -7.11 -22.63 -0.54
C PHE A 87 -6.95 -21.43 -1.47
N SER A 88 -7.83 -21.23 -2.43
CA SER A 88 -7.76 -20.13 -3.38
C SER A 88 -7.98 -18.80 -2.68
N ASN A 89 -9.03 -18.70 -1.85
CA ASN A 89 -9.27 -17.52 -1.04
C ASN A 89 -8.15 -17.27 -0.02
N PHE A 90 -7.59 -18.34 0.57
CA PHE A 90 -6.47 -18.19 1.48
C PHE A 90 -5.27 -17.53 0.80
N VAL A 91 -4.82 -18.08 -0.33
CA VAL A 91 -3.63 -17.56 -1.04
C VAL A 91 -3.85 -16.14 -1.54
N PHE A 92 -5.04 -15.85 -2.09
CA PHE A 92 -5.35 -14.50 -2.58
C PHE A 92 -5.37 -13.45 -1.45
N ASN A 93 -6.02 -13.74 -0.34
CA ASN A 93 -6.06 -12.81 0.79
C ASN A 93 -4.71 -12.70 1.53
N LEU A 94 -3.89 -13.76 1.51
CA LEU A 94 -2.53 -13.72 2.02
C LEU A 94 -1.66 -12.69 1.28
N VAL A 95 -1.69 -12.68 -0.05
CA VAL A 95 -0.87 -11.74 -0.83
C VAL A 95 -1.34 -10.30 -0.67
N PHE A 96 -2.61 -10.05 -0.40
CA PHE A 96 -3.16 -8.74 -0.05
C PHE A 96 -2.71 -8.30 1.35
N CYS A 97 -2.76 -9.20 2.32
CA CYS A 97 -2.26 -8.98 3.67
C CYS A 97 -0.77 -8.58 3.66
N ALA A 98 0.06 -9.35 2.95
CA ALA A 98 1.48 -9.06 2.81
C ALA A 98 1.73 -7.68 2.17
N THR A 99 0.94 -7.31 1.15
CA THR A 99 1.05 -5.99 0.52
C THR A 99 0.81 -4.85 1.51
N THR A 100 -0.18 -4.99 2.40
CA THR A 100 -0.47 -3.98 3.43
C THR A 100 0.72 -3.74 4.37
N ALA A 101 1.38 -4.80 4.81
CA ALA A 101 2.56 -4.72 5.66
C ALA A 101 3.77 -4.12 4.92
N THR A 102 3.97 -4.51 3.65
CA THR A 102 5.09 -4.06 2.81
C THR A 102 5.07 -2.53 2.58
N ILE A 103 3.89 -1.93 2.41
CA ILE A 103 3.75 -0.47 2.22
C ILE A 103 4.46 0.34 3.32
N VAL A 104 4.45 -0.14 4.55
CA VAL A 104 5.06 0.54 5.70
C VAL A 104 6.59 0.58 5.60
N SER A 105 7.19 -0.43 4.96
CA SER A 105 8.63 -0.61 4.82
C SER A 105 9.32 0.63 4.23
N GLY A 106 8.80 1.14 3.13
CA GLY A 106 9.40 2.25 2.39
C GLY A 106 9.53 3.54 3.20
N ALA A 107 8.47 3.92 3.93
CA ALA A 107 8.46 5.13 4.75
C ALA A 107 9.40 5.06 5.95
N MET A 108 9.73 3.87 6.42
CA MET A 108 10.59 3.62 7.58
C MET A 108 12.00 3.15 7.19
N ALA A 109 12.32 3.11 5.91
CA ALA A 109 13.58 2.62 5.38
C ALA A 109 14.80 3.38 5.92
N GLU A 110 15.95 2.68 5.91
CA GLU A 110 17.29 3.17 6.25
C GLU A 110 17.59 3.45 7.75
N ARG A 111 16.60 3.41 8.65
CA ARG A 111 16.81 3.73 10.08
C ARG A 111 15.99 2.89 11.05
N THR A 112 15.21 1.91 10.60
CA THR A 112 14.42 1.01 11.46
C THR A 112 15.20 -0.24 11.80
N LYS A 113 15.20 -0.65 13.09
CA LYS A 113 15.74 -1.94 13.51
C LYS A 113 15.00 -3.09 12.84
N PHE A 114 15.75 -4.06 12.31
CA PHE A 114 15.17 -5.19 11.58
C PHE A 114 14.21 -6.03 12.44
N LEU A 115 14.55 -6.32 13.70
CA LEU A 115 13.65 -7.02 14.61
C LEU A 115 12.33 -6.28 14.81
N SER A 116 12.39 -4.96 15.00
CA SER A 116 11.18 -4.14 15.18
C SER A 116 10.31 -4.12 13.94
N TYR A 117 10.93 -4.17 12.77
CA TYR A 117 10.28 -4.36 11.49
C TYR A 117 9.50 -5.68 11.44
N CYS A 118 10.16 -6.80 11.74
CA CYS A 118 9.53 -8.13 11.74
C CYS A 118 8.32 -8.19 12.69
N VAL A 119 8.42 -7.56 13.87
CA VAL A 119 7.33 -7.56 14.85
C VAL A 119 6.12 -6.78 14.34
N TYR A 120 6.29 -5.57 13.80
CA TYR A 120 5.12 -4.82 13.34
C TYR A 120 4.48 -5.43 12.09
N SER A 121 5.28 -5.99 11.17
CA SER A 121 4.77 -6.72 10.02
C SER A 121 3.88 -7.90 10.46
N GLY A 122 4.34 -8.67 11.45
CA GLY A 122 3.56 -9.76 12.05
C GLY A 122 2.26 -9.26 12.70
N VAL A 123 2.27 -8.14 13.42
CA VAL A 123 1.06 -7.57 14.05
C VAL A 123 0.07 -7.05 13.02
N ILE A 124 0.54 -6.36 11.98
CA ILE A 124 -0.33 -5.92 10.88
C ILE A 124 -1.01 -7.13 10.24
N SER A 125 -0.25 -8.17 9.92
CA SER A 125 -0.74 -9.35 9.22
C SER A 125 -1.63 -10.26 10.09
N ALA A 126 -1.41 -10.27 11.41
CA ALA A 126 -2.20 -11.08 12.34
C ALA A 126 -3.51 -10.43 12.76
N LEU A 127 -3.52 -9.09 12.96
CA LEU A 127 -4.59 -8.42 13.68
C LEU A 127 -5.12 -7.17 12.97
N ILE A 128 -4.24 -6.20 12.61
CA ILE A 128 -4.69 -4.87 12.18
C ILE A 128 -5.45 -4.97 10.87
N TYR A 129 -4.80 -5.53 9.84
CA TYR A 129 -5.39 -5.72 8.52
C TYR A 129 -6.55 -6.72 8.54
N PRO A 130 -6.44 -7.93 9.10
CA PRO A 130 -7.54 -8.91 9.00
C PRO A 130 -8.85 -8.43 9.63
N ILE A 131 -8.79 -7.67 10.72
CA ILE A 131 -9.99 -7.19 11.41
C ILE A 131 -10.72 -6.13 10.58
N GLU A 132 -10.01 -5.13 10.06
CA GLU A 132 -10.67 -4.11 9.25
C GLU A 132 -11.09 -4.62 7.88
N ALA A 133 -10.32 -5.52 7.29
CA ALA A 133 -10.67 -6.17 6.03
C ALA A 133 -11.89 -7.09 6.17
N HIS A 134 -12.13 -7.69 7.36
CA HIS A 134 -13.37 -8.39 7.68
C HIS A 134 -14.59 -7.45 7.56
N TRP A 135 -14.47 -6.20 8.01
CA TRP A 135 -15.57 -5.24 7.88
C TRP A 135 -15.99 -5.03 6.44
N ILE A 136 -15.04 -5.14 5.50
CA ILE A 136 -15.21 -4.84 4.07
C ILE A 136 -15.53 -6.11 3.26
N TRP A 137 -14.77 -7.18 3.45
CA TRP A 137 -14.83 -8.40 2.62
C TRP A 137 -15.28 -9.65 3.36
N GLY A 138 -15.20 -9.67 4.70
CA GLY A 138 -15.58 -10.81 5.53
C GLY A 138 -17.07 -10.84 5.92
N GLY A 139 -17.90 -9.96 5.34
CA GLY A 139 -19.32 -9.85 5.69
C GLY A 139 -19.60 -8.96 6.91
N GLY A 140 -18.59 -8.23 7.40
CA GLY A 140 -18.71 -7.33 8.54
C GLY A 140 -19.56 -6.08 8.26
N TRP A 141 -19.62 -5.17 9.21
CA TRP A 141 -20.58 -4.07 9.25
C TRP A 141 -20.46 -3.05 8.10
N LEU A 142 -19.26 -2.82 7.54
CA LEU A 142 -19.11 -1.94 6.36
C LEU A 142 -19.69 -2.58 5.10
N SER A 143 -19.48 -3.90 4.92
CA SER A 143 -20.12 -4.66 3.85
C SER A 143 -21.65 -4.59 3.96
N GLN A 144 -22.18 -4.78 5.18
CA GLN A 144 -23.62 -4.69 5.44
C GLN A 144 -24.19 -3.28 5.23
N LEU A 145 -23.37 -2.23 5.47
CA LEU A 145 -23.72 -0.84 5.14
C LEU A 145 -23.80 -0.58 3.63
N GLY A 146 -23.12 -1.39 2.81
CA GLY A 146 -22.98 -1.19 1.37
C GLY A 146 -21.77 -0.30 1.01
N PHE A 147 -20.74 -0.28 1.84
CA PHE A 147 -19.42 0.26 1.49
C PHE A 147 -18.80 -0.58 0.38
N HIS A 148 -18.13 0.06 -0.58
CA HIS A 148 -17.52 -0.62 -1.71
C HIS A 148 -16.02 -0.32 -1.79
N ASP A 149 -15.22 -1.35 -1.72
CA ASP A 149 -13.78 -1.34 -2.01
C ASP A 149 -13.43 -2.66 -2.71
N PHE A 150 -13.37 -2.64 -4.05
CA PHE A 150 -13.24 -3.86 -4.83
C PHE A 150 -11.92 -4.58 -4.58
N ALA A 151 -10.83 -3.83 -4.60
CA ALA A 151 -9.50 -4.43 -4.49
C ALA A 151 -8.56 -3.76 -3.46
N GLY A 152 -9.02 -2.79 -2.66
CA GLY A 152 -8.28 -2.38 -1.47
C GLY A 152 -7.63 -1.00 -1.51
N SER A 153 -8.20 0.02 -2.17
CA SER A 153 -7.72 1.39 -1.95
C SER A 153 -7.80 1.77 -0.46
N CYS A 154 -8.88 1.37 0.22
CA CYS A 154 -9.08 1.55 1.65
C CYS A 154 -8.36 0.46 2.45
N ALA A 155 -8.79 -0.79 2.28
CA ALA A 155 -8.37 -1.91 3.11
C ALA A 155 -6.85 -2.19 3.07
N ILE A 156 -6.19 -1.91 1.97
CA ILE A 156 -4.76 -2.21 1.80
C ILE A 156 -3.93 -0.94 1.80
N HIS A 157 -4.23 -0.04 0.83
CA HIS A 157 -3.36 1.10 0.58
C HIS A 157 -3.52 2.20 1.62
N MET A 158 -4.73 2.57 2.01
CA MET A 158 -4.93 3.56 3.06
C MET A 158 -4.41 3.04 4.41
N VAL A 159 -4.67 1.78 4.76
CA VAL A 159 -4.19 1.14 6.00
C VAL A 159 -2.66 1.10 6.04
N GLY A 160 -2.01 0.59 5.00
CA GLY A 160 -0.56 0.60 4.88
C GLY A 160 0.02 2.02 4.90
N GLY A 161 -0.62 2.96 4.20
CA GLY A 161 -0.18 4.35 4.11
C GLY A 161 -0.33 5.15 5.41
N ILE A 162 -1.42 4.94 6.19
CA ILE A 162 -1.57 5.52 7.53
C ILE A 162 -0.53 4.93 8.48
N SER A 163 -0.31 3.62 8.40
CA SER A 163 0.71 2.94 9.20
C SER A 163 2.12 3.47 8.90
N ALA A 164 2.41 3.70 7.62
CA ALA A 164 3.64 4.32 7.14
C ALA A 164 3.83 5.75 7.69
N LEU A 165 2.79 6.57 7.64
CA LEU A 165 2.79 7.95 8.15
C LEU A 165 3.10 8.00 9.64
N ILE A 166 2.39 7.21 10.43
CA ILE A 166 2.54 7.16 11.89
C ILE A 166 3.90 6.57 12.26
N GLY A 167 4.31 5.49 11.59
CA GLY A 167 5.61 4.87 11.78
C GLY A 167 6.76 5.83 11.50
N ALA A 168 6.75 6.50 10.35
CA ALA A 168 7.78 7.49 9.98
C ALA A 168 7.86 8.65 10.98
N LYS A 169 6.71 9.13 11.48
CA LYS A 169 6.66 10.20 12.49
C LYS A 169 7.24 9.77 13.83
N ILE A 170 6.89 8.57 14.34
CA ILE A 170 7.39 8.06 15.64
C ILE A 170 8.89 7.71 15.56
N LEU A 171 9.35 7.22 14.42
CA LEU A 171 10.73 6.85 14.14
C LEU A 171 11.64 8.08 14.03
N GLY A 172 11.13 9.16 13.45
CA GLY A 172 11.87 10.38 13.14
C GLY A 172 12.58 10.34 11.78
N PRO A 173 13.11 11.48 11.32
CA PRO A 173 13.75 11.60 10.01
C PRO A 173 15.13 10.93 9.97
N ARG A 174 15.60 10.60 8.76
CA ARG A 174 16.99 10.18 8.50
C ARG A 174 17.95 11.29 8.88
N ILE A 175 19.15 10.92 9.29
CA ILE A 175 20.23 11.86 9.56
C ILE A 175 20.49 12.71 8.31
N GLY A 176 20.49 14.05 8.50
CA GLY A 176 20.73 15.01 7.43
C GLY A 176 19.50 15.32 6.54
N LYS A 177 18.31 14.78 6.82
CA LYS A 177 17.08 15.12 6.06
C LYS A 177 16.63 16.55 6.33
N PHE A 178 16.68 17.00 7.57
CA PHE A 178 16.26 18.35 7.98
C PHE A 178 17.38 19.04 8.75
N ASP A 179 17.75 20.25 8.30
CA ASP A 179 18.61 21.14 9.09
C ASP A 179 17.73 21.98 10.02
N THR A 180 18.13 22.08 11.29
CA THR A 180 17.40 22.84 12.30
C THR A 180 18.21 24.00 12.85
N ASP A 181 17.55 25.09 13.23
CA ASP A 181 18.16 26.19 13.97
C ASP A 181 18.38 25.83 15.46
N LYS A 182 18.94 26.77 16.21
CA LYS A 182 19.21 26.60 17.66
C LYS A 182 17.93 26.35 18.49
N ASN A 183 16.76 26.65 17.97
CA ASN A 183 15.47 26.46 18.62
C ASN A 183 14.77 25.17 18.18
N GLY A 184 15.44 24.34 17.36
CA GLY A 184 14.88 23.10 16.82
C GLY A 184 13.88 23.29 15.66
N LYS A 185 13.75 24.52 15.11
CA LYS A 185 12.89 24.78 13.94
C LYS A 185 13.61 24.35 12.67
N VAL A 186 12.93 23.61 11.81
CA VAL A 186 13.45 23.22 10.49
C VAL A 186 13.64 24.47 9.63
N VAL A 187 14.86 24.67 9.15
CA VAL A 187 15.26 25.80 8.29
C VAL A 187 15.57 25.36 6.86
N LYS A 188 15.87 24.07 6.66
CA LYS A 188 16.15 23.52 5.34
C LYS A 188 15.72 22.06 5.24
N VAL A 189 15.17 21.70 4.10
CA VAL A 189 14.85 20.31 3.72
C VAL A 189 15.88 19.85 2.70
N ASN A 190 16.62 18.80 3.01
CA ASN A 190 17.65 18.24 2.15
C ASN A 190 17.11 17.07 1.33
N ALA A 191 17.46 17.01 0.05
CA ALA A 191 17.20 15.83 -0.76
C ALA A 191 18.19 14.70 -0.40
N ILE A 192 17.66 13.50 -0.19
CA ILE A 192 18.46 12.27 -0.03
C ILE A 192 18.06 11.38 -1.22
N PRO A 193 18.78 11.44 -2.35
CA PRO A 193 18.41 10.71 -3.55
C PRO A 193 18.62 9.20 -3.37
N GLY A 194 17.78 8.43 -4.05
CA GLY A 194 17.99 7.00 -4.22
C GLY A 194 19.24 6.71 -5.08
N HIS A 195 19.81 5.54 -4.91
CA HIS A 195 21.05 5.19 -5.59
C HIS A 195 20.85 4.58 -6.99
N ASN A 196 19.65 4.07 -7.30
CA ASN A 196 19.42 3.33 -8.55
C ASN A 196 18.00 3.51 -9.07
N ILE A 197 17.79 4.60 -9.80
CA ILE A 197 16.47 4.91 -10.38
C ILE A 197 16.02 3.87 -11.43
N THR A 198 16.98 3.17 -12.08
CA THR A 198 16.66 2.10 -13.03
C THR A 198 16.02 0.91 -12.33
N ALA A 199 16.54 0.52 -11.16
CA ALA A 199 15.94 -0.53 -10.34
C ALA A 199 14.53 -0.11 -9.87
N GLY A 200 14.38 1.16 -9.42
CA GLY A 200 13.09 1.72 -9.05
C GLY A 200 12.08 1.68 -10.20
N ALA A 201 12.50 2.06 -11.40
CA ALA A 201 11.65 2.00 -12.59
C ALA A 201 11.23 0.57 -12.94
N LEU A 202 12.15 -0.39 -12.90
CA LEU A 202 11.82 -1.81 -13.09
C LEU A 202 10.78 -2.28 -12.08
N GLY A 203 10.95 -1.90 -10.80
CA GLY A 203 9.99 -2.20 -9.75
C GLY A 203 8.60 -1.67 -10.05
N VAL A 204 8.49 -0.43 -10.54
CA VAL A 204 7.20 0.17 -10.93
C VAL A 204 6.52 -0.62 -12.06
N PHE A 205 7.26 -1.05 -13.09
CA PHE A 205 6.69 -1.88 -14.16
C PHE A 205 6.23 -3.25 -13.67
N ILE A 206 7.00 -3.88 -12.77
CA ILE A 206 6.60 -5.14 -12.12
C ILE A 206 5.31 -4.94 -11.32
N LEU A 207 5.21 -3.86 -10.54
CA LEU A 207 4.01 -3.52 -9.77
C LEU A 207 2.80 -3.29 -10.68
N TRP A 208 2.96 -2.54 -11.76
CA TRP A 208 1.86 -2.30 -12.70
C TRP A 208 1.38 -3.60 -13.37
N LEU A 209 2.29 -4.46 -13.80
CA LEU A 209 1.93 -5.77 -14.33
C LEU A 209 1.14 -6.59 -13.30
N GLY A 210 1.64 -6.65 -12.05
CA GLY A 210 0.97 -7.35 -10.95
C GLY A 210 -0.41 -6.79 -10.64
N TRP A 211 -0.63 -5.49 -10.88
CA TRP A 211 -1.90 -4.81 -10.61
C TRP A 211 -3.06 -5.28 -11.49
N TYR A 212 -2.79 -5.83 -12.66
CA TYR A 212 -3.83 -6.51 -13.44
C TYR A 212 -4.38 -7.76 -12.72
N GLY A 213 -3.53 -8.47 -11.99
CA GLY A 213 -3.96 -9.53 -11.06
C GLY A 213 -4.63 -8.96 -9.81
N PHE A 214 -4.04 -7.92 -9.23
CA PHE A 214 -4.53 -7.27 -8.01
C PHE A 214 -5.98 -6.80 -8.16
N ASN A 215 -6.28 -6.05 -9.21
CA ASN A 215 -7.60 -5.54 -9.51
C ASN A 215 -8.50 -6.56 -10.23
N GLY A 216 -7.94 -7.38 -11.12
CA GLY A 216 -8.72 -8.22 -12.01
C GLY A 216 -9.05 -9.61 -11.48
N ALA A 217 -8.36 -10.10 -10.46
CA ALA A 217 -8.51 -11.49 -10.02
C ALA A 217 -9.95 -11.84 -9.58
N ALA A 218 -10.62 -10.93 -8.89
CA ALA A 218 -11.98 -11.13 -8.38
C ALA A 218 -13.09 -10.90 -9.42
N ALA A 219 -12.75 -10.61 -10.68
CA ALA A 219 -13.75 -10.49 -11.76
C ALA A 219 -14.51 -11.80 -11.98
N THR A 220 -15.78 -11.70 -12.30
CA THR A 220 -16.68 -12.84 -12.48
C THR A 220 -17.09 -13.10 -13.93
N THR A 221 -16.93 -12.09 -14.80
CA THR A 221 -17.22 -12.17 -16.23
C THR A 221 -16.10 -11.59 -17.08
N VAL A 222 -16.00 -12.02 -18.34
CA VAL A 222 -14.98 -11.49 -19.28
C VAL A 222 -15.17 -10.00 -19.56
N PRO A 223 -16.40 -9.48 -19.76
CA PRO A 223 -16.60 -8.02 -19.88
C PRO A 223 -16.14 -7.23 -18.68
N GLN A 224 -16.41 -7.70 -17.45
CA GLN A 224 -15.94 -7.06 -16.21
C GLN A 224 -14.42 -7.06 -16.14
N LEU A 225 -13.78 -8.20 -16.40
CA LEU A 225 -12.32 -8.32 -16.41
C LEU A 225 -11.69 -7.36 -17.42
N GLY A 226 -12.25 -7.29 -18.63
CA GLY A 226 -11.79 -6.36 -19.66
C GLY A 226 -11.91 -4.90 -19.24
N SER A 227 -13.04 -4.52 -18.63
CA SER A 227 -13.25 -3.17 -18.09
C SER A 227 -12.24 -2.83 -17.00
N ILE A 228 -12.01 -3.73 -16.04
CA ILE A 228 -11.02 -3.58 -14.97
C ILE A 228 -9.60 -3.38 -15.54
N PHE A 229 -9.23 -4.10 -16.60
CA PHE A 229 -7.94 -3.91 -17.26
C PHE A 229 -7.83 -2.52 -17.88
N VAL A 230 -8.89 -2.02 -18.50
CA VAL A 230 -8.92 -0.67 -19.09
C VAL A 230 -8.77 0.40 -17.98
N THR A 231 -9.55 0.33 -16.91
CA THR A 231 -9.47 1.30 -15.81
C THR A 231 -8.12 1.28 -15.12
N THR A 232 -7.55 0.08 -14.89
CA THR A 232 -6.22 -0.15 -14.34
C THR A 232 -5.09 0.31 -15.26
N THR A 233 -5.34 0.48 -16.56
CA THR A 233 -4.40 1.05 -17.52
C THR A 233 -4.52 2.57 -17.61
N VAL A 234 -5.74 3.07 -17.69
CA VAL A 234 -6.02 4.49 -17.96
C VAL A 234 -5.64 5.37 -16.77
N ALA A 235 -6.07 5.02 -15.56
CA ALA A 235 -5.84 5.87 -14.39
C ALA A 235 -4.34 6.12 -14.10
N PRO A 236 -3.46 5.10 -14.03
CA PRO A 236 -2.04 5.33 -13.81
C PRO A 236 -1.34 6.04 -14.97
N ALA A 237 -1.74 5.79 -16.21
CA ALA A 237 -1.19 6.49 -17.37
C ALA A 237 -1.49 8.00 -17.30
N ILE A 238 -2.73 8.36 -17.01
CA ILE A 238 -3.14 9.77 -16.85
C ILE A 238 -2.47 10.39 -15.62
N ALA A 239 -2.36 9.67 -14.50
CA ALA A 239 -1.66 10.15 -13.31
C ALA A 239 -0.20 10.49 -13.60
N THR A 240 0.49 9.62 -14.34
CA THR A 240 1.87 9.83 -14.76
C THR A 240 1.99 11.07 -15.65
N VAL A 241 1.11 11.23 -16.64
CA VAL A 241 1.12 12.39 -17.56
C VAL A 241 0.80 13.68 -16.82
N SER A 242 -0.19 13.71 -15.92
CA SER A 242 -0.51 14.91 -15.14
C SER A 242 0.64 15.33 -14.21
N CYS A 243 1.31 14.37 -13.57
CA CYS A 243 2.52 14.61 -12.79
C CYS A 243 3.69 15.13 -13.65
N LEU A 244 3.91 14.53 -14.81
CA LEU A 244 4.93 14.96 -15.76
C LEU A 244 4.73 16.43 -16.17
N ILE A 245 3.51 16.77 -16.56
CA ILE A 245 3.17 18.17 -16.94
C ILE A 245 3.39 19.10 -15.75
N PHE A 246 2.88 18.74 -14.57
CA PHE A 246 3.02 19.55 -13.36
C PHE A 246 4.49 19.78 -12.99
N THR A 247 5.31 18.73 -12.94
CA THR A 247 6.73 18.84 -12.57
C THR A 247 7.52 19.62 -13.63
N TRP A 248 7.21 19.41 -14.91
CA TRP A 248 7.85 20.16 -16.00
C TRP A 248 7.57 21.65 -15.93
N VAL A 249 6.31 22.03 -15.77
CA VAL A 249 5.91 23.44 -15.66
C VAL A 249 6.51 24.08 -14.41
N LYS A 250 6.49 23.38 -13.28
CA LYS A 250 6.92 23.93 -11.99
C LYS A 250 8.44 24.00 -11.83
N TYR A 251 9.19 23.02 -12.34
CA TYR A 251 10.63 22.89 -12.12
C TYR A 251 11.46 23.05 -13.40
N GLY A 252 10.83 23.26 -14.56
CA GLY A 252 11.50 23.41 -15.86
C GLY A 252 11.98 22.07 -16.46
N LYS A 253 11.85 20.96 -15.74
CA LYS A 253 12.19 19.60 -16.19
C LYS A 253 11.24 18.60 -15.56
N PRO A 254 10.84 17.53 -16.29
CA PRO A 254 10.04 16.46 -15.70
C PRO A 254 10.86 15.70 -14.66
N ASP A 255 10.22 15.35 -13.55
CA ASP A 255 10.85 14.58 -12.47
C ASP A 255 10.53 13.09 -12.67
N VAL A 256 11.55 12.27 -12.94
CA VAL A 256 11.41 10.84 -13.20
C VAL A 256 10.88 10.10 -11.98
N GLY A 257 11.43 10.36 -10.79
CA GLY A 257 11.01 9.70 -9.55
C GLY A 257 9.56 10.00 -9.19
N MET A 258 9.15 11.27 -9.33
CA MET A 258 7.76 11.66 -9.13
C MET A 258 6.81 11.04 -10.16
N CYS A 259 7.20 10.92 -11.43
CA CYS A 259 6.41 10.25 -12.46
C CYS A 259 6.25 8.75 -12.17
N LEU A 260 7.28 8.09 -11.67
CA LEU A 260 7.21 6.70 -11.22
C LEU A 260 6.24 6.53 -10.03
N ASN A 261 6.33 7.41 -9.04
CA ASN A 261 5.36 7.42 -7.92
C ASN A 261 3.95 7.78 -8.37
N ALA A 262 3.78 8.65 -9.37
CA ALA A 262 2.47 9.02 -9.88
C ALA A 262 1.77 7.85 -10.61
N SER A 263 2.52 6.98 -11.29
CA SER A 263 1.93 5.77 -11.86
C SER A 263 1.37 4.85 -10.78
N LEU A 264 2.11 4.66 -9.69
CA LEU A 264 1.64 3.89 -8.53
C LEU A 264 0.44 4.57 -7.84
N ALA A 265 0.47 5.90 -7.71
CA ALA A 265 -0.64 6.67 -7.15
C ALA A 265 -1.93 6.51 -7.96
N GLY A 266 -1.84 6.49 -9.28
CA GLY A 266 -2.97 6.24 -10.18
C GLY A 266 -3.52 4.81 -10.05
N LEU A 267 -2.64 3.82 -9.89
CA LEU A 267 -3.01 2.43 -9.62
C LEU A 267 -3.76 2.32 -8.28
N VAL A 268 -3.22 2.91 -7.22
CA VAL A 268 -3.87 2.94 -5.90
C VAL A 268 -5.24 3.62 -5.96
N ALA A 269 -5.34 4.76 -6.64
CA ALA A 269 -6.57 5.54 -6.70
C ALA A 269 -7.71 4.84 -7.45
N ILE A 270 -7.40 3.99 -8.44
CA ILE A 270 -8.44 3.27 -9.18
C ILE A 270 -8.86 1.97 -8.51
N THR A 271 -8.06 1.45 -7.58
CA THR A 271 -8.20 0.10 -7.03
C THR A 271 -9.55 -0.18 -6.36
N ALA A 272 -10.13 0.78 -5.60
CA ALA A 272 -11.43 0.60 -4.96
C ALA A 272 -12.60 0.53 -5.95
N GLY A 273 -12.51 1.26 -7.07
CA GLY A 273 -13.60 1.41 -8.01
C GLY A 273 -13.28 0.90 -9.41
N CYS A 274 -12.25 0.08 -9.58
CA CYS A 274 -11.83 -0.39 -10.90
C CYS A 274 -12.90 -1.19 -11.65
N ASP A 275 -13.82 -1.80 -10.92
CA ASP A 275 -14.95 -2.61 -11.41
C ASP A 275 -16.23 -1.79 -11.67
N VAL A 276 -16.37 -0.61 -11.06
CA VAL A 276 -17.59 0.20 -11.10
C VAL A 276 -17.40 1.57 -11.77
N THR A 277 -16.21 1.85 -12.29
CA THR A 277 -15.87 3.14 -12.92
C THR A 277 -15.72 2.97 -14.44
N ASP A 278 -16.15 3.98 -15.21
CA ASP A 278 -15.92 4.04 -16.66
C ASP A 278 -14.56 4.72 -17.01
N VAL A 279 -14.28 4.82 -18.30
CA VAL A 279 -13.04 5.44 -18.80
C VAL A 279 -12.95 6.92 -18.40
N LEU A 280 -14.06 7.66 -18.45
CA LEU A 280 -14.07 9.08 -18.10
C LEU A 280 -13.77 9.29 -16.60
N GLY A 281 -14.42 8.52 -15.73
CA GLY A 281 -14.12 8.50 -14.30
C GLY A 281 -12.65 8.16 -14.04
N SER A 282 -12.12 7.14 -14.74
CA SER A 282 -10.71 6.72 -14.59
C SER A 282 -9.73 7.83 -15.00
N ILE A 283 -10.03 8.61 -16.04
CA ILE A 283 -9.23 9.78 -16.45
C ILE A 283 -9.18 10.82 -15.33
N VAL A 284 -10.34 11.16 -14.75
CA VAL A 284 -10.41 12.17 -13.68
C VAL A 284 -9.70 11.67 -12.41
N ILE A 285 -9.96 10.41 -12.02
CA ILE A 285 -9.34 9.79 -10.87
C ILE A 285 -7.81 9.80 -10.99
N GLY A 286 -7.30 9.40 -12.16
CA GLY A 286 -5.87 9.41 -12.45
C GLY A 286 -5.26 10.81 -12.45
N ALA A 287 -5.92 11.79 -13.10
CA ALA A 287 -5.43 13.17 -13.15
C ALA A 287 -5.26 13.77 -11.75
N VAL A 288 -6.24 13.56 -10.87
CA VAL A 288 -6.17 14.01 -9.48
C VAL A 288 -5.07 13.27 -8.72
N ALA A 289 -4.94 11.94 -8.90
CA ALA A 289 -3.93 11.14 -8.22
C ALA A 289 -2.49 11.60 -8.53
N GLY A 290 -2.19 11.92 -9.80
CA GLY A 290 -0.88 12.41 -10.20
C GLY A 290 -0.51 13.78 -9.61
N LEU A 291 -1.48 14.66 -9.40
CA LEU A 291 -1.27 15.93 -8.71
C LEU A 291 -1.20 15.74 -7.19
N LEU A 292 -2.04 14.88 -6.64
CA LEU A 292 -2.12 14.61 -5.21
C LEU A 292 -0.83 14.00 -4.67
N VAL A 293 -0.17 13.10 -5.39
CA VAL A 293 1.13 12.56 -4.97
C VAL A 293 2.21 13.64 -4.91
N CYS A 294 2.25 14.56 -5.88
CA CYS A 294 3.19 15.68 -5.85
C CYS A 294 2.95 16.59 -4.64
N PHE A 295 1.67 16.90 -4.38
CA PHE A 295 1.29 17.71 -3.22
C PHE A 295 1.59 16.97 -1.90
N GLY A 296 1.29 15.69 -1.81
CA GLY A 296 1.50 14.87 -0.63
C GLY A 296 2.97 14.80 -0.22
N VAL A 297 3.88 14.53 -1.16
CA VAL A 297 5.32 14.53 -0.89
C VAL A 297 5.79 15.91 -0.42
N TRP A 298 5.39 16.98 -1.13
CA TRP A 298 5.71 18.33 -0.71
C TRP A 298 5.18 18.67 0.69
N PHE A 299 3.95 18.28 1.00
CA PHE A 299 3.31 18.56 2.28
C PHE A 299 4.00 17.83 3.45
N LEU A 300 4.36 16.55 3.25
CA LEU A 300 5.13 15.78 4.22
C LEU A 300 6.48 16.42 4.52
N ASP A 301 7.24 16.74 3.49
CA ASP A 301 8.59 17.27 3.61
C ASP A 301 8.61 18.71 4.19
N TYR A 302 7.79 19.62 3.66
CA TYR A 302 7.90 21.04 3.95
C TYR A 302 6.91 21.59 4.98
N LYS A 303 5.85 20.83 5.31
CA LYS A 303 4.84 21.26 6.29
C LYS A 303 4.83 20.39 7.53
N LEU A 304 4.84 19.08 7.37
CA LEU A 304 4.81 18.15 8.49
C LEU A 304 6.21 17.75 8.98
N HIS A 305 7.24 17.97 8.17
CA HIS A 305 8.62 17.54 8.42
C HIS A 305 8.70 16.05 8.79
N ILE A 306 8.02 15.23 7.98
CA ILE A 306 8.04 13.77 8.09
C ILE A 306 8.85 13.23 6.91
N ASP A 307 9.88 12.45 7.21
CA ASP A 307 10.76 11.85 6.21
C ASP A 307 10.19 10.52 5.72
N ASP A 308 9.72 10.51 4.49
CA ASP A 308 9.25 9.36 3.75
C ASP A 308 10.20 9.10 2.56
N PRO A 309 11.16 8.17 2.69
CA PRO A 309 12.22 7.97 1.70
C PRO A 309 11.75 7.67 0.29
N VAL A 310 10.65 6.94 0.14
CA VAL A 310 10.17 6.46 -1.17
C VAL A 310 8.86 7.09 -1.62
N GLY A 311 8.23 7.92 -0.78
CA GLY A 311 6.94 8.54 -1.08
C GLY A 311 5.74 7.63 -0.80
N ALA A 312 5.90 6.59 0.01
CA ALA A 312 4.86 5.60 0.32
C ALA A 312 3.57 6.22 0.89
N VAL A 313 3.71 7.21 1.77
CA VAL A 313 2.56 7.90 2.37
C VAL A 313 1.75 8.66 1.31
N ALA A 314 2.43 9.42 0.45
CA ALA A 314 1.76 10.18 -0.60
C ALA A 314 1.10 9.26 -1.64
N VAL A 315 1.76 8.15 -2.00
CA VAL A 315 1.21 7.15 -2.92
C VAL A 315 0.03 6.41 -2.29
N HIS A 316 0.19 5.85 -1.10
CA HIS A 316 -0.77 4.87 -0.57
C HIS A 316 -1.81 5.51 0.37
N CYS A 317 -1.42 6.41 1.31
CA CYS A 317 -2.38 7.06 2.20
C CYS A 317 -3.26 8.06 1.44
N CYS A 318 -2.63 9.04 0.78
CA CYS A 318 -3.40 10.10 0.11
C CYS A 318 -4.25 9.55 -1.03
N ASN A 319 -3.70 8.67 -1.85
CA ASN A 319 -4.42 8.13 -3.00
C ASN A 319 -5.32 6.93 -2.64
N GLY A 320 -5.06 6.23 -1.52
CA GLY A 320 -6.01 5.25 -0.97
C GLY A 320 -7.30 5.94 -0.50
N ILE A 321 -7.16 7.05 0.24
CA ILE A 321 -8.30 7.89 0.65
C ILE A 321 -9.03 8.43 -0.59
N TRP A 322 -8.30 9.00 -1.54
CA TRP A 322 -8.88 9.55 -2.76
C TRP A 322 -9.62 8.49 -3.56
N GLY A 323 -9.02 7.33 -3.83
CA GLY A 323 -9.63 6.25 -4.58
C GLY A 323 -10.91 5.71 -3.95
N THR A 324 -10.92 5.59 -2.62
CA THR A 324 -12.11 5.17 -1.87
C THR A 324 -13.24 6.20 -2.00
N ILE A 325 -12.94 7.48 -1.85
CA ILE A 325 -13.93 8.57 -2.04
C ILE A 325 -14.41 8.61 -3.49
N ALA A 326 -13.52 8.37 -4.45
CA ALA A 326 -13.81 8.41 -5.87
C ALA A 326 -14.87 7.40 -6.30
N VAL A 327 -15.01 6.25 -5.63
CA VAL A 327 -16.15 5.34 -5.84
C VAL A 327 -17.48 6.05 -5.61
N GLY A 328 -17.61 6.78 -4.51
CA GLY A 328 -18.81 7.55 -4.20
C GLY A 328 -19.13 8.67 -5.20
N LEU A 329 -18.12 9.11 -5.95
CA LEU A 329 -18.27 10.16 -6.96
C LEU A 329 -18.52 9.61 -8.36
N PHE A 330 -17.79 8.56 -8.77
CA PHE A 330 -17.65 8.12 -10.16
C PHE A 330 -18.18 6.72 -10.46
N ALA A 331 -18.74 5.99 -9.50
CA ALA A 331 -19.38 4.71 -9.77
C ALA A 331 -20.53 4.88 -10.78
N THR A 332 -20.65 3.95 -11.73
CA THR A 332 -21.69 3.97 -12.78
C THR A 332 -22.18 2.57 -13.12
N THR A 333 -23.46 2.45 -13.38
CA THR A 333 -24.09 1.23 -13.91
C THR A 333 -23.74 0.94 -15.38
N SER A 334 -23.00 1.84 -16.03
CA SER A 334 -22.43 1.58 -17.36
C SER A 334 -21.22 0.65 -17.33
N ALA A 335 -20.56 0.50 -16.17
CA ALA A 335 -19.52 -0.49 -16.01
C ALA A 335 -20.11 -1.90 -15.91
N PRO A 336 -19.50 -2.92 -16.55
CA PRO A 336 -20.01 -4.29 -16.54
C PRO A 336 -20.16 -4.83 -15.12
N GLU A 337 -21.31 -5.47 -14.84
CA GLU A 337 -21.69 -6.05 -13.53
C GLU A 337 -21.90 -5.00 -12.41
N SER A 338 -21.74 -3.71 -12.68
CA SER A 338 -21.94 -2.67 -11.67
C SER A 338 -23.43 -2.37 -11.45
N THR A 339 -23.81 -2.28 -10.17
CA THR A 339 -25.13 -1.83 -9.72
C THR A 339 -25.08 -0.49 -9.00
N LEU A 340 -23.87 0.09 -8.85
CA LEU A 340 -23.62 1.30 -8.09
C LEU A 340 -23.67 2.54 -8.94
N THR A 341 -24.17 3.63 -8.37
CA THR A 341 -24.22 4.94 -9.01
C THR A 341 -23.68 6.00 -8.07
N GLY A 342 -22.61 6.66 -8.46
CA GLY A 342 -21.96 7.75 -7.72
C GLY A 342 -22.64 9.10 -7.96
N LEU A 343 -22.18 10.11 -7.20
CA LEU A 343 -22.74 11.45 -7.19
C LEU A 343 -22.80 12.07 -8.60
N PHE A 344 -21.72 11.98 -9.38
CA PHE A 344 -21.64 12.61 -10.70
C PHE A 344 -22.41 11.87 -11.80
N TYR A 345 -22.88 10.67 -11.53
CA TYR A 345 -23.74 9.88 -12.41
C TYR A 345 -25.21 9.82 -11.93
N GLY A 346 -25.58 10.70 -10.97
CA GLY A 346 -26.96 10.87 -10.53
C GLY A 346 -27.38 9.99 -9.35
N GLY A 347 -26.44 9.31 -8.68
CA GLY A 347 -26.71 8.46 -7.51
C GLY A 347 -26.93 9.22 -6.19
N GLY A 348 -26.83 10.56 -6.19
CA GLY A 348 -26.93 11.34 -4.96
C GLY A 348 -25.78 11.11 -4.00
N PHE A 349 -25.98 11.41 -2.73
CA PHE A 349 -24.93 11.37 -1.71
C PHE A 349 -24.83 10.03 -0.97
N ASP A 350 -25.75 9.08 -1.19
CA ASP A 350 -25.82 7.85 -0.39
C ASP A 350 -24.52 7.04 -0.45
N LEU A 351 -24.06 6.71 -1.65
CA LEU A 351 -22.81 5.97 -1.83
C LEU A 351 -21.61 6.77 -1.31
N LEU A 352 -21.56 8.07 -1.55
CA LEU A 352 -20.45 8.92 -1.05
C LEU A 352 -20.38 8.94 0.47
N ILE A 353 -21.51 9.00 1.17
CA ILE A 353 -21.56 8.94 2.64
C ILE A 353 -21.05 7.58 3.13
N LYS A 354 -21.41 6.47 2.48
CA LYS A 354 -20.92 5.13 2.80
C LYS A 354 -19.39 5.05 2.64
N GLN A 355 -18.86 5.60 1.56
CA GLN A 355 -17.40 5.64 1.31
C GLN A 355 -16.67 6.49 2.36
N LEU A 356 -17.20 7.66 2.69
CA LEU A 356 -16.62 8.51 3.76
C LEU A 356 -16.68 7.83 5.11
N THR A 357 -17.75 7.10 5.42
CA THR A 357 -17.87 6.31 6.65
C THR A 357 -16.79 5.23 6.71
N GLY A 358 -16.54 4.51 5.63
CA GLY A 358 -15.47 3.52 5.56
C GLY A 358 -14.09 4.14 5.75
N VAL A 359 -13.77 5.21 5.01
CA VAL A 359 -12.50 5.95 5.15
C VAL A 359 -12.25 6.37 6.59
N LEU A 360 -13.24 6.97 7.25
CA LEU A 360 -13.10 7.43 8.63
C LEU A 360 -12.92 6.26 9.62
N SER A 361 -13.74 5.23 9.50
CA SER A 361 -13.74 4.11 10.44
C SER A 361 -12.47 3.27 10.35
N VAL A 362 -12.08 2.89 9.14
CA VAL A 362 -10.84 2.14 8.89
C VAL A 362 -9.62 3.01 9.22
N GLY A 363 -9.67 4.31 8.89
CA GLY A 363 -8.61 5.25 9.22
C GLY A 363 -8.39 5.40 10.73
N ILE A 364 -9.47 5.54 11.52
CA ILE A 364 -9.41 5.63 12.98
C ILE A 364 -8.90 4.31 13.59
N TRP A 365 -9.43 3.18 13.15
CA TRP A 365 -8.97 1.85 13.57
C TRP A 365 -7.46 1.70 13.35
N THR A 366 -7.00 1.96 12.15
CA THR A 366 -5.59 1.86 11.79
C THR A 366 -4.73 2.80 12.62
N ALA A 367 -5.14 4.08 12.72
CA ALA A 367 -4.37 5.08 13.45
C ALA A 367 -4.19 4.70 14.93
N ILE A 368 -5.24 4.20 15.59
CA ILE A 368 -5.17 3.80 17.00
C ILE A 368 -4.30 2.55 17.16
N THR A 369 -4.59 1.50 16.41
CA THR A 369 -3.96 0.19 16.60
C THR A 369 -2.48 0.21 16.23
N ILE A 370 -2.10 0.88 15.14
CA ILE A 370 -0.70 0.98 14.72
C ILE A 370 0.11 1.92 15.65
N THR A 371 -0.52 2.99 16.17
CA THR A 371 0.14 3.86 17.16
C THR A 371 0.48 3.07 18.43
N ILE A 372 -0.45 2.30 18.95
CA ILE A 372 -0.22 1.43 20.12
C ILE A 372 0.90 0.43 19.80
N THR A 373 0.83 -0.21 18.65
CA THR A 373 1.85 -1.18 18.20
C THR A 373 3.25 -0.58 18.16
N PHE A 374 3.43 0.57 17.52
CA PHE A 374 4.74 1.22 17.44
C PHE A 374 5.26 1.71 18.80
N PHE A 375 4.38 2.19 19.68
CA PHE A 375 4.82 2.57 21.04
C PHE A 375 5.23 1.36 21.87
N ILE A 376 4.53 0.24 21.78
CA ILE A 376 4.92 -1.01 22.45
C ILE A 376 6.28 -1.49 21.92
N ILE A 377 6.46 -1.56 20.61
CA ILE A 377 7.73 -1.97 19.97
C ILE A 377 8.85 -1.04 20.40
N LYS A 378 8.62 0.28 20.34
CA LYS A 378 9.62 1.28 20.74
C LYS A 378 10.06 1.10 22.20
N LYS A 379 9.14 0.74 23.10
CA LYS A 379 9.42 0.54 24.51
C LYS A 379 10.17 -0.77 24.81
N ILE A 380 9.84 -1.85 24.09
CA ILE A 380 10.37 -3.19 24.38
C ILE A 380 11.68 -3.44 23.61
N PHE A 381 11.72 -3.15 22.31
CA PHE A 381 12.83 -3.50 21.41
C PHE A 381 13.64 -2.28 20.97
N GLY A 382 13.08 -1.06 21.12
CA GLY A 382 13.55 0.13 20.45
C GLY A 382 13.16 0.10 18.97
N LEU A 383 12.74 1.24 18.40
CA LEU A 383 12.25 1.28 17.01
C LEU A 383 13.35 1.64 16.01
N ARG A 384 14.25 2.56 16.42
CA ARG A 384 15.32 3.13 15.58
C ARG A 384 16.68 2.51 15.89
N VAL A 385 17.49 2.33 14.87
CA VAL A 385 18.91 2.01 14.98
C VAL A 385 19.69 3.17 15.60
N SER A 386 20.90 2.92 16.06
CA SER A 386 21.80 3.99 16.55
C SER A 386 22.28 4.88 15.40
N GLU A 387 22.76 6.08 15.72
CA GLU A 387 23.32 7.01 14.74
C GLU A 387 24.50 6.38 13.97
N ARG A 388 25.35 5.63 14.65
CA ARG A 388 26.46 4.93 14.03
C ARG A 388 25.99 3.90 12.98
N GLU A 389 25.03 3.06 13.33
CA GLU A 389 24.45 2.05 12.43
C GLU A 389 23.80 2.70 11.21
N GLU A 390 23.07 3.81 11.40
CA GLU A 390 22.47 4.56 10.27
C GLU A 390 23.53 5.18 9.35
N ILE A 391 24.68 5.65 9.91
CA ILE A 391 25.78 6.22 9.12
C ILE A 391 26.51 5.11 8.35
N ILE A 392 26.82 3.98 8.96
CA ILE A 392 27.48 2.86 8.32
C ILE A 392 26.58 2.23 7.25
N GLY A 393 25.35 1.91 7.59
CA GLY A 393 24.36 1.27 6.73
C GLY A 393 23.90 -0.07 7.30
N LEU A 394 22.61 -0.37 7.06
CA LEU A 394 21.96 -1.52 7.69
C LEU A 394 22.32 -2.86 7.06
N ASP A 395 22.86 -2.87 5.85
CA ASP A 395 23.34 -4.10 5.22
C ASP A 395 24.46 -4.74 6.05
N LEU A 396 25.43 -3.93 6.47
CA LEU A 396 26.56 -4.41 7.25
C LEU A 396 26.18 -4.63 8.71
N GLU A 397 25.50 -3.68 9.35
CA GLU A 397 25.23 -3.71 10.79
C GLU A 397 24.12 -4.71 11.19
N GLU A 398 23.09 -4.90 10.36
CA GLU A 398 21.97 -5.80 10.68
C GLU A 398 22.13 -7.20 10.02
N HIS A 399 22.89 -7.32 8.93
CA HIS A 399 22.99 -8.56 8.14
C HIS A 399 24.42 -9.05 7.91
N GLY A 400 25.44 -8.25 8.23
CA GLY A 400 26.86 -8.62 8.05
C GLY A 400 27.26 -8.83 6.59
N CYS A 401 26.54 -8.25 5.64
CA CYS A 401 26.81 -8.37 4.21
C CYS A 401 26.63 -7.01 3.53
N GLU A 402 27.16 -6.90 2.33
CA GLU A 402 27.01 -5.72 1.46
C GLU A 402 26.34 -6.17 0.17
N ALA A 403 25.29 -5.46 -0.26
CA ALA A 403 24.60 -5.79 -1.51
C ALA A 403 25.47 -5.56 -2.75
N TYR A 404 26.47 -4.67 -2.65
CA TYR A 404 27.37 -4.29 -3.74
C TYR A 404 28.86 -4.36 -3.32
N PRO A 405 29.40 -5.54 -2.99
CA PRO A 405 30.74 -5.65 -2.39
C PRO A 405 31.86 -5.17 -3.32
N GLU A 406 31.69 -5.28 -4.64
CA GLU A 406 32.71 -4.89 -5.63
C GLU A 406 32.80 -3.36 -5.85
N TYR A 407 31.76 -2.61 -5.45
CA TYR A 407 31.72 -1.16 -5.63
C TYR A 407 32.24 -0.38 -4.42
N ILE A 408 32.61 -1.05 -3.35
CA ILE A 408 33.13 -0.40 -2.15
C ILE A 408 34.65 -0.31 -2.28
N LYS A 409 35.15 0.90 -2.42
CA LYS A 409 36.60 1.17 -2.32
C LYS A 409 37.05 0.83 -0.91
N LYS A 410 37.91 -0.19 -0.80
CA LYS A 410 38.63 -0.53 0.43
C LYS A 410 39.50 0.64 0.88
#